data_8722a14d4a041ea445eff3b6eb36fff3
#
_entry.id   8722a14d4a041ea445eff3b6eb36fff3
#
_cell.length_a   1.000
_cell.length_b   1.000
_cell.length_c   1.000
_cell.angle_alpha   90.00
_cell.angle_beta   90.00
_cell.angle_gamma   90.00
#
_symmetry.space_group_name_H-M   'P 1'
#
loop_
_entity.id
_entity.type
_entity.pdbx_description
1 polymer ?
#
loop_
_entity_poly.entity_id
_entity_poly.type
_entity_poly.pdbx_seq_one_letter_code
_entity_poly.pdbx_strand_id
1 'polypeptide(L)'
;MVEHVSGVAFAPTLERLVRAIETADMTIFARIDHAAGAREVGMEMPPTVVLLYGNPRGGTPIMLAAPQAALDLPLRVLVREAADGRALVSFHPIVPLLRQAGVPDELAVRLEPAQRILIEAIQA
;
A
#
# COMPACT_ATOMS: atom_id res chain seq x y z
N MET A 1 12.43 -1.60 0.48
CA MET A 1 11.15 -2.33 0.38
C MET A 1 11.06 -3.36 1.50
N VAL A 2 9.89 -3.48 2.09
CA VAL A 2 9.60 -4.56 3.04
C VAL A 2 8.60 -5.52 2.41
N GLU A 3 8.69 -6.80 2.76
CA GLU A 3 7.79 -7.83 2.25
C GLU A 3 7.42 -8.79 3.37
N HIS A 4 6.13 -9.06 3.49
CA HIS A 4 5.59 -9.93 4.53
C HIS A 4 4.74 -11.04 3.91
N VAL A 5 4.88 -12.25 4.44
CA VAL A 5 4.04 -13.37 4.05
C VAL A 5 2.73 -13.30 4.82
N SER A 6 1.61 -13.33 4.12
CA SER A 6 0.29 -13.35 4.76
C SER A 6 0.02 -14.73 5.37
N GLY A 7 -0.75 -14.74 6.46
CA GLY A 7 -1.23 -15.98 7.07
C GLY A 7 -2.36 -16.66 6.30
N VAL A 8 -2.88 -16.04 5.24
CA VAL A 8 -3.99 -16.55 4.44
C VAL A 8 -3.68 -16.40 2.95
N ALA A 9 -4.51 -16.99 2.10
CA ALA A 9 -4.35 -16.95 0.65
C ALA A 9 -4.58 -15.54 0.08
N PHE A 10 -4.33 -15.37 -1.22
CA PHE A 10 -4.37 -14.07 -1.89
C PHE A 10 -5.70 -13.33 -1.71
N ALA A 11 -6.82 -13.97 -2.04
CA ALA A 11 -8.11 -13.27 -2.00
C ALA A 11 -8.49 -12.81 -0.58
N PRO A 12 -8.40 -13.67 0.46
CA PRO A 12 -8.63 -13.20 1.83
C PRO A 12 -7.63 -12.14 2.28
N THR A 13 -6.37 -12.22 1.85
CA THR A 13 -5.36 -11.20 2.16
C THR A 13 -5.79 -9.85 1.63
N LEU A 14 -6.17 -9.80 0.36
CA LEU A 14 -6.63 -8.55 -0.26
C LEU A 14 -7.84 -7.96 0.46
N GLU A 15 -8.81 -8.81 0.81
CA GLU A 15 -10.00 -8.37 1.56
C GLU A 15 -9.65 -7.81 2.93
N ARG A 16 -8.71 -8.45 3.65
CA ARG A 16 -8.25 -7.97 4.96
C ARG A 16 -7.59 -6.61 4.86
N LEU A 17 -6.76 -6.40 3.84
CA LEU A 17 -6.11 -5.11 3.63
C LEU A 17 -7.13 -4.01 3.31
N VAL A 18 -8.07 -4.28 2.41
CA VAL A 18 -9.14 -3.33 2.08
C VAL A 18 -9.91 -2.95 3.34
N ARG A 19 -10.31 -3.93 4.13
CA ARG A 19 -11.06 -3.71 5.35
C ARG A 19 -10.27 -2.92 6.38
N ALA A 20 -8.98 -3.24 6.57
CA ALA A 20 -8.13 -2.52 7.50
C ALA A 20 -7.97 -1.05 7.11
N ILE A 21 -7.78 -0.77 5.82
CA ILE A 21 -7.68 0.59 5.30
C ILE A 21 -8.97 1.36 5.57
N GLU A 22 -10.11 0.77 5.23
CA GLU A 22 -11.41 1.42 5.39
C GLU A 22 -11.77 1.61 6.87
N THR A 23 -11.47 0.63 7.71
CA THR A 23 -11.72 0.72 9.16
C THR A 23 -10.88 1.81 9.82
N ALA A 24 -9.70 2.08 9.27
CA ALA A 24 -8.82 3.15 9.73
C ALA A 24 -9.20 4.52 9.16
N ASP A 25 -10.38 4.63 8.54
CA ASP A 25 -10.91 5.86 7.96
C ASP A 25 -10.05 6.41 6.83
N MET A 26 -9.42 5.52 6.08
CA MET A 26 -8.70 5.87 4.88
C MET A 26 -9.49 5.47 3.63
N THR A 27 -9.19 6.15 2.52
CA THR A 27 -9.84 5.93 1.23
C THR A 27 -8.94 5.10 0.33
N ILE A 28 -9.52 4.14 -0.37
CA ILE A 28 -8.84 3.45 -1.47
C ILE A 28 -9.11 4.26 -2.73
N PHE A 29 -8.08 4.95 -3.22
CA PHE A 29 -8.19 5.80 -4.39
C PHE A 29 -8.15 5.01 -5.69
N ALA A 30 -7.43 3.91 -5.71
CA ALA A 30 -7.33 3.07 -6.89
C ALA A 30 -6.98 1.64 -6.49
N ARG A 31 -7.47 0.71 -7.30
CA ARG A 31 -7.14 -0.70 -7.21
C ARG A 31 -6.68 -1.13 -8.59
N ILE A 32 -5.38 -1.38 -8.72
CA ILE A 32 -4.77 -1.71 -10.01
C ILE A 32 -4.55 -3.20 -10.05
N ASP A 33 -5.30 -3.89 -10.90
CA ASP A 33 -5.21 -5.34 -11.09
C ASP A 33 -4.31 -5.62 -12.30
N HIS A 34 -3.04 -5.91 -12.03
CA HIS A 34 -2.06 -6.16 -13.09
C HIS A 34 -2.35 -7.47 -13.85
N ALA A 35 -2.86 -8.48 -13.16
CA ALA A 35 -3.20 -9.74 -13.82
C ALA A 35 -4.35 -9.55 -14.81
N ALA A 36 -5.34 -8.71 -14.47
CA ALA A 36 -6.41 -8.36 -15.39
C ALA A 36 -5.86 -7.61 -16.62
N GLY A 37 -4.94 -6.68 -16.40
CA GLY A 37 -4.28 -5.96 -17.50
C GLY A 37 -3.51 -6.89 -18.42
N ALA A 38 -2.84 -7.88 -17.85
CA ALA A 38 -2.14 -8.89 -18.65
C ALA A 38 -3.11 -9.66 -19.54
N ARG A 39 -4.24 -10.09 -19.00
CA ARG A 39 -5.25 -10.82 -19.79
C ARG A 39 -5.78 -10.00 -20.96
N GLU A 40 -5.93 -8.70 -20.78
CA GLU A 40 -6.41 -7.79 -21.83
C GLU A 40 -5.49 -7.74 -23.05
N VAL A 41 -4.20 -8.02 -22.86
CA VAL A 41 -3.22 -8.05 -23.95
C VAL A 41 -2.79 -9.47 -24.31
N GLY A 42 -3.58 -10.48 -23.90
CA GLY A 42 -3.34 -11.88 -24.27
C GLY A 42 -2.24 -12.56 -23.49
N MET A 43 -1.87 -12.02 -22.32
CA MET A 43 -0.84 -12.59 -21.46
C MET A 43 -1.45 -13.07 -20.15
N GLU A 44 -0.69 -13.88 -19.42
CA GLU A 44 -1.11 -14.35 -18.11
C GLU A 44 -0.01 -14.11 -17.07
N MET A 45 -0.44 -13.82 -15.86
CA MET A 45 0.45 -13.69 -14.71
C MET A 45 -0.32 -14.05 -13.44
N PRO A 46 0.37 -14.40 -12.35
CA PRO A 46 -0.30 -14.64 -11.08
C PRO A 46 -1.06 -13.42 -10.58
N PRO A 47 -2.03 -13.61 -9.68
CA PRO A 47 -2.74 -12.48 -9.06
C PRO A 47 -1.76 -11.45 -8.51
N THR A 48 -1.95 -10.20 -8.92
CA THR A 48 -1.05 -9.08 -8.58
C THR A 48 -1.87 -7.80 -8.57
N VAL A 49 -2.04 -7.21 -7.39
CA VAL A 49 -2.87 -6.01 -7.22
C VAL A 49 -2.09 -4.97 -6.42
N VAL A 50 -2.15 -3.71 -6.88
CA VAL A 50 -1.66 -2.57 -6.11
C VAL A 50 -2.86 -1.75 -5.64
N LEU A 51 -2.90 -1.45 -4.34
CA LEU A 51 -3.86 -0.53 -3.78
C LEU A 51 -3.16 0.82 -3.55
N LEU A 52 -3.79 1.89 -4.03
CA LEU A 52 -3.41 3.26 -3.69
C LEU A 52 -4.40 3.76 -2.65
N TYR A 53 -3.90 4.17 -1.49
CA TYR A 53 -4.77 4.49 -0.36
C TYR A 53 -4.20 5.63 0.48
N GLY A 54 -5.05 6.25 1.26
CA GLY A 54 -4.65 7.30 2.17
C GLY A 54 -5.82 8.15 2.62
N ASN A 55 -5.50 9.27 3.26
CA ASN A 55 -6.47 10.23 3.75
C ASN A 55 -5.96 11.64 3.46
N PRO A 56 -6.73 12.48 2.73
CA PRO A 56 -6.31 13.85 2.46
C PRO A 56 -5.99 14.67 3.71
N ARG A 57 -6.62 14.37 4.84
CA ARG A 57 -6.33 15.06 6.11
C ARG A 57 -4.92 14.78 6.60
N GLY A 58 -4.38 13.58 6.31
CA GLY A 58 -3.01 13.25 6.66
C GLY A 58 -2.00 13.68 5.61
N GLY A 59 -2.35 13.54 4.33
CA GLY A 59 -1.44 13.81 3.23
C GLY A 59 -1.29 15.28 2.88
N THR A 60 -2.37 16.06 2.97
CA THR A 60 -2.36 17.47 2.56
C THR A 60 -1.36 18.31 3.36
N PRO A 61 -1.28 18.24 4.70
CA PRO A 61 -0.28 19.01 5.43
C PRO A 61 1.15 18.67 5.03
N ILE A 62 1.41 17.42 4.69
CA ILE A 62 2.74 16.97 4.24
C ILE A 62 3.08 17.59 2.89
N MET A 63 2.16 17.57 1.94
CA MET A 63 2.35 18.14 0.61
C MET A 63 2.46 19.66 0.66
N LEU A 64 1.78 20.32 1.60
CA LEU A 64 1.94 21.76 1.79
C LEU A 64 3.32 22.11 2.33
N ALA A 65 3.87 21.27 3.22
CA ALA A 65 5.21 21.48 3.76
C ALA A 65 6.31 21.17 2.75
N ALA A 66 6.10 20.15 1.91
CA ALA A 66 7.07 19.72 0.90
C ALA A 66 6.33 19.25 -0.36
N PRO A 67 6.07 20.13 -1.33
CA PRO A 67 5.25 19.80 -2.52
C PRO A 67 5.73 18.58 -3.30
N GLN A 68 7.04 18.30 -3.32
CA GLN A 68 7.58 17.15 -4.02
C GLN A 68 7.16 15.82 -3.38
N ALA A 69 6.74 15.82 -2.11
CA ALA A 69 6.23 14.63 -1.46
C ALA A 69 4.99 14.06 -2.17
N ALA A 70 4.27 14.90 -2.91
CA ALA A 70 3.11 14.45 -3.67
C ALA A 70 3.44 13.38 -4.70
N LEU A 71 4.70 13.28 -5.14
CA LEU A 71 5.14 12.22 -6.06
C LEU A 71 4.99 10.83 -5.42
N ASP A 72 5.19 10.73 -4.11
CA ASP A 72 5.17 9.47 -3.38
C ASP A 72 3.85 9.21 -2.64
N LEU A 73 2.86 10.06 -2.85
CA LEU A 73 1.52 9.94 -2.28
C LEU A 73 0.49 9.78 -3.41
N PRO A 74 -0.61 9.06 -3.16
CA PRO A 74 -0.99 8.36 -1.93
C PRO A 74 -0.08 7.17 -1.64
N LEU A 75 -0.26 6.58 -0.45
CA LEU A 75 0.43 5.35 -0.08
C LEU A 75 0.03 4.23 -1.03
N ARG A 76 0.92 3.26 -1.20
CA ARG A 76 0.66 2.10 -2.05
C ARG A 76 1.11 0.81 -1.39
N VAL A 77 0.39 -0.26 -1.67
CA VAL A 77 0.72 -1.59 -1.18
C VAL A 77 0.50 -2.59 -2.30
N LEU A 78 1.46 -3.50 -2.47
CA LEU A 78 1.39 -4.58 -3.44
C LEU A 78 0.94 -5.86 -2.75
N VAL A 79 -0.05 -6.53 -3.32
CA VAL A 79 -0.46 -7.88 -2.92
C VAL A 79 -0.29 -8.79 -4.12
N ARG A 80 0.45 -9.88 -3.94
CA ARG A 80 0.67 -10.82 -5.04
C ARG A 80 0.70 -12.26 -4.54
N GLU A 81 0.43 -13.18 -5.45
CA GLU A 81 0.58 -14.60 -5.19
C GLU A 81 1.92 -15.06 -5.72
N ALA A 82 2.72 -15.66 -4.83
CA ALA A 82 4.01 -16.22 -5.20
C ALA A 82 3.85 -17.58 -5.90
N ALA A 83 4.93 -18.07 -6.52
CA ALA A 83 4.91 -19.33 -7.25
C ALA A 83 4.49 -20.53 -6.39
N ASP A 84 4.75 -20.46 -5.08
CA ASP A 84 4.37 -21.51 -4.12
C ASP A 84 2.94 -21.35 -3.57
N GLY A 85 2.18 -20.39 -4.08
CA GLY A 85 0.80 -20.14 -3.68
C GLY A 85 0.64 -19.22 -2.48
N ARG A 86 1.73 -18.79 -1.84
CA ARG A 86 1.65 -17.86 -0.71
C ARG A 86 1.27 -16.46 -1.19
N ALA A 87 0.55 -15.73 -0.36
CA ALA A 87 0.28 -14.32 -0.59
C ALA A 87 1.36 -13.48 0.07
N LEU A 88 1.93 -12.55 -0.70
CA LEU A 88 2.98 -11.64 -0.24
C LEU A 88 2.46 -10.22 -0.29
N VAL A 89 2.77 -9.44 0.76
CA VAL A 89 2.39 -8.03 0.88
C VAL A 89 3.65 -7.21 0.99
N SER A 90 3.82 -6.26 0.08
CA SER A 90 5.05 -5.48 -0.03
C SER A 90 4.73 -3.99 -0.14
N PHE A 91 5.58 -3.17 0.45
CA PHE A 91 5.53 -1.72 0.27
C PHE A 91 6.91 -1.11 0.55
N HIS A 92 7.09 0.10 0.06
CA HIS A 92 8.24 0.91 0.43
C HIS A 92 7.91 1.71 1.68
N PRO A 93 8.71 1.61 2.76
CA PRO A 93 8.48 2.44 3.95
C PRO A 93 8.42 3.92 3.55
N ILE A 94 7.33 4.58 3.95
CA ILE A 94 7.05 5.94 3.49
C ILE A 94 7.92 6.99 4.17
N VAL A 95 8.32 6.76 5.43
CA VAL A 95 9.03 7.78 6.20
C VAL A 95 10.35 8.19 5.54
N PRO A 96 11.23 7.24 5.13
CA PRO A 96 12.46 7.63 4.42
C PRO A 96 12.21 8.37 3.10
N LEU A 97 11.17 7.99 2.36
CA LEU A 97 10.81 8.67 1.11
C LEU A 97 10.39 10.12 1.37
N LEU A 98 9.60 10.34 2.39
CA LEU A 98 9.16 11.69 2.75
C LEU A 98 10.33 12.55 3.21
N ARG A 99 11.26 11.98 3.97
CA ARG A 99 12.48 12.69 4.37
C ARG A 99 13.31 13.13 3.17
N GLN A 100 13.46 12.26 2.18
CA GLN A 100 14.17 12.59 0.94
C GLN A 100 13.49 13.73 0.18
N ALA A 101 12.17 13.83 0.27
CA ALA A 101 11.40 14.90 -0.35
C ALA A 101 11.43 16.21 0.44
N GLY A 102 12.09 16.23 1.60
CA GLY A 102 12.20 17.42 2.44
C GLY A 102 11.12 17.58 3.49
N VAL A 103 10.35 16.52 3.76
CA VAL A 103 9.30 16.57 4.79
C VAL A 103 9.96 16.54 6.18
N PRO A 104 9.60 17.46 7.10
CA PRO A 104 10.07 17.41 8.48
C PRO A 104 9.71 16.09 9.15
N ASP A 105 10.60 15.58 10.00
CA ASP A 105 10.42 14.28 10.67
C ASP A 105 9.10 14.16 11.43
N GLU A 106 8.70 15.20 12.13
CA GLU A 106 7.46 15.22 12.92
C GLU A 106 6.21 15.05 12.08
N LEU A 107 6.27 15.44 10.78
CA LEU A 107 5.18 15.21 9.83
C LEU A 107 5.32 13.85 9.16
N ALA A 108 6.54 13.48 8.77
CA ALA A 108 6.80 12.23 8.07
C ALA A 108 6.34 11.01 8.89
N VAL A 109 6.62 10.98 10.19
CA VAL A 109 6.29 9.86 11.05
C VAL A 109 4.78 9.68 11.25
N ARG A 110 3.97 10.69 10.93
CA ARG A 110 2.51 10.58 11.07
C ARG A 110 1.89 9.57 10.13
N LEU A 111 2.56 9.24 9.02
CA LEU A 111 2.04 8.25 8.05
C LEU A 111 2.50 6.82 8.34
N GLU A 112 3.43 6.62 9.28
CA GLU A 112 3.91 5.28 9.61
C GLU A 112 2.79 4.34 10.07
N PRO A 113 1.85 4.75 10.94
CA PRO A 113 0.77 3.86 11.37
C PRO A 113 -0.09 3.36 10.21
N ALA A 114 -0.24 4.14 9.14
CA ALA A 114 -1.02 3.75 7.97
C ALA A 114 -0.40 2.58 7.21
N GLN A 115 0.88 2.32 7.39
CA GLN A 115 1.55 1.14 6.83
C GLN A 115 1.60 0.00 7.84
N ARG A 116 1.76 0.30 9.13
CA ARG A 116 1.80 -0.72 10.17
C ARG A 116 0.51 -1.52 10.26
N ILE A 117 -0.65 -0.89 10.07
CA ILE A 117 -1.94 -1.58 10.08
C ILE A 117 -2.04 -2.67 9.02
N LEU A 118 -1.33 -2.51 7.91
CA LEU A 118 -1.33 -3.52 6.84
C LEU A 118 -0.69 -4.82 7.33
N ILE A 119 0.42 -4.72 8.02
CA ILE A 119 1.14 -5.86 8.56
C ILE A 119 0.27 -6.57 9.61
N GLU A 120 -0.35 -5.80 10.50
CA GLU A 120 -1.24 -6.35 11.52
C GLU A 120 -2.44 -7.09 10.90
N ALA A 121 -2.98 -6.56 9.81
CA ALA A 121 -4.17 -7.12 9.16
C ALA A 121 -3.93 -8.50 8.54
N ILE A 122 -2.69 -8.82 8.16
CA ILE A 122 -2.37 -10.07 7.46
C ILE A 122 -1.79 -11.14 8.38
N GLN A 123 -1.60 -10.84 9.65
CA GLN A 123 -1.18 -11.83 10.62
C GLN A 123 -2.33 -12.79 10.91
N ALA A 124 -2.02 -14.07 10.90
CA ALA A 124 -3.03 -15.11 11.13
C ALA A 124 -3.38 -15.24 12.61
#